data_f0de7ee4d9a7c87fd2ea77f590c41c0c
#
_entry.id   f0de7ee4d9a7c87fd2ea77f590c41c0c
#
_cell.length_a   1.000
_cell.length_b   1.000
_cell.length_c   1.000
_cell.angle_alpha   90.00
_cell.angle_beta   90.00
_cell.angle_gamma   90.00
#
_symmetry.space_group_name_H-M   'P 1'
#
loop_
_entity.id
_entity.type
_entity.pdbx_description
1 polymer ?
#
loop_
_entity_poly.entity_id
_entity_poly.type
_entity_poly.pdbx_seq_one_letter_code
_entity_poly.pdbx_strand_id
1 'polypeptide(L)'
;MEFTVSGTTVRFDERTMQFAFTRDGAEWNTCADFKPTLQCAQGTFAFADATSITHEQRETGTGTGIRSIFTGFGHSAYSFETYVWVERASGDVLFEWIPLNEQGLNITNVTWPAAMDFDCADDHDTTLITHEQGADDPQHMAYRRE
;
A
#
# COMPACT_ATOMS: atom_id res chain seq x y z
N MET A 1 12.29 9.00 -2.24
CA MET A 1 12.30 9.27 -0.78
C MET A 1 12.80 8.04 -0.04
N GLU A 2 13.52 8.22 1.08
CA GLU A 2 13.98 7.10 1.91
C GLU A 2 14.00 7.51 3.38
N PHE A 3 13.56 6.61 4.28
CA PHE A 3 13.64 6.82 5.73
C PHE A 3 13.70 5.48 6.47
N THR A 4 14.19 5.52 7.71
CA THR A 4 14.28 4.35 8.60
C THR A 4 13.63 4.66 9.94
N VAL A 5 12.77 3.77 10.40
CA VAL A 5 12.10 3.85 11.70
C VAL A 5 12.11 2.47 12.35
N SER A 6 12.64 2.39 13.56
CA SER A 6 12.62 1.17 14.39
C SER A 6 13.10 -0.09 13.66
N GLY A 7 14.17 0.05 12.85
CA GLY A 7 14.76 -1.05 12.09
C GLY A 7 14.12 -1.33 10.72
N THR A 8 13.02 -0.66 10.39
CA THR A 8 12.39 -0.77 9.08
C THR A 8 12.80 0.40 8.20
N THR A 9 13.39 0.11 7.05
CA THR A 9 13.75 1.10 6.02
C THR A 9 12.72 1.06 4.90
N VAL A 10 12.24 2.22 4.50
CA VAL A 10 11.33 2.40 3.38
C VAL A 10 12.04 3.22 2.31
N ARG A 11 12.02 2.73 1.08
CA ARG A 11 12.38 3.47 -0.13
C ARG A 11 11.16 3.64 -1.00
N PHE A 12 10.95 4.84 -1.48
CA PHE A 12 9.85 5.17 -2.38
C PHE A 12 10.37 5.86 -3.64
N ASP A 13 10.08 5.25 -4.77
CA ASP A 13 10.31 5.86 -6.09
C ASP A 13 9.05 6.64 -6.51
N GLU A 14 9.13 7.96 -6.46
CA GLU A 14 8.00 8.85 -6.80
C GLU A 14 7.56 8.73 -8.26
N ARG A 15 8.48 8.37 -9.16
CA ARG A 15 8.18 8.26 -10.59
C ARG A 15 7.38 7.00 -10.92
N THR A 16 7.69 5.89 -10.27
CA THR A 16 7.03 4.60 -10.49
C THR A 16 5.96 4.30 -9.46
N MET A 17 5.95 5.06 -8.34
CA MET A 17 5.13 4.84 -7.15
C MET A 17 5.38 3.46 -6.51
N GLN A 18 6.59 2.93 -6.66
CA GLN A 18 7.01 1.66 -6.10
C GLN A 18 7.63 1.86 -4.72
N PHE A 19 7.33 0.95 -3.82
CA PHE A 19 7.91 0.87 -2.48
C PHE A 19 8.82 -0.35 -2.36
N ALA A 20 9.91 -0.18 -1.63
CA ALA A 20 10.74 -1.25 -1.12
C ALA A 20 10.85 -1.11 0.40
N PHE A 21 10.69 -2.21 1.11
CA PHE A 21 10.75 -2.30 2.56
C PHE A 21 11.86 -3.27 2.95
N THR A 22 12.74 -2.84 3.86
CA THR A 22 13.83 -3.69 4.34
C THR A 22 13.81 -3.75 5.87
N ARG A 23 13.87 -4.94 6.42
CA ARG A 23 14.00 -5.17 7.86
C ARG A 23 14.74 -6.47 8.12
N ASP A 24 15.72 -6.43 9.04
CA ASP A 24 16.49 -7.61 9.47
C ASP A 24 17.09 -8.42 8.31
N GLY A 25 17.48 -7.74 7.23
CA GLY A 25 18.05 -8.36 6.03
C GLY A 25 17.03 -8.92 5.05
N ALA A 26 15.74 -8.94 5.39
CA ALA A 26 14.66 -9.27 4.47
C ALA A 26 14.19 -8.03 3.70
N GLU A 27 13.80 -8.22 2.45
CA GLU A 27 13.29 -7.16 1.57
C GLU A 27 11.97 -7.57 0.94
N TRP A 28 11.01 -6.64 0.96
CA TRP A 28 9.72 -6.75 0.29
C TRP A 28 9.52 -5.55 -0.61
N ASN A 29 9.04 -5.79 -1.81
CA ASN A 29 8.80 -4.74 -2.80
C ASN A 29 7.35 -4.78 -3.25
N THR A 30 6.78 -3.61 -3.57
CA THR A 30 5.55 -3.60 -4.33
C THR A 30 5.79 -4.12 -5.73
N CYS A 31 4.89 -4.97 -6.22
CA CYS A 31 5.04 -5.60 -7.52
C CYS A 31 4.84 -4.58 -8.64
N ALA A 32 5.81 -4.49 -9.56
CA ALA A 32 5.78 -3.53 -10.67
C ALA A 32 4.68 -3.86 -11.70
N ASP A 33 4.32 -5.14 -11.83
CA ASP A 33 3.33 -5.61 -12.81
C ASP A 33 1.87 -5.41 -12.35
N PHE A 34 1.66 -5.23 -11.04
CA PHE A 34 0.35 -5.03 -10.44
C PHE A 34 0.24 -3.64 -9.83
N LYS A 35 -0.48 -2.76 -10.50
CA LYS A 35 -0.62 -1.37 -10.06
C LYS A 35 -1.89 -1.15 -9.26
N PRO A 36 -1.87 -0.22 -8.29
CA PRO A 36 -3.06 0.17 -7.55
C PRO A 36 -4.16 0.72 -8.48
N THR A 37 -5.40 0.35 -8.20
CA THR A 37 -6.56 0.75 -9.00
C THR A 37 -7.76 1.11 -8.16
N LEU A 38 -8.62 1.98 -8.76
CA LEU A 38 -9.98 2.25 -8.32
C LEU A 38 -10.96 1.60 -9.31
N GLN A 39 -11.97 0.93 -8.79
CA GLN A 39 -13.12 0.48 -9.59
C GLN A 39 -14.35 1.32 -9.25
N CYS A 40 -15.05 1.77 -10.26
CA CYS A 40 -16.28 2.53 -10.12
C CYS A 40 -17.26 2.20 -11.28
N ALA A 41 -18.45 2.78 -11.23
CA ALA A 41 -19.46 2.56 -12.27
C ALA A 41 -18.99 2.98 -13.68
N GLN A 42 -18.05 3.92 -13.77
CA GLN A 42 -17.49 4.42 -15.02
C GLN A 42 -16.35 3.54 -15.56
N GLY A 43 -15.87 2.56 -14.81
CA GLY A 43 -14.78 1.67 -15.19
C GLY A 43 -13.68 1.59 -14.13
N THR A 44 -12.51 1.18 -14.56
CA THR A 44 -11.33 1.05 -13.70
C THR A 44 -10.30 2.12 -14.04
N PHE A 45 -9.81 2.83 -13.02
CA PHE A 45 -8.72 3.78 -13.12
C PHE A 45 -7.51 3.26 -12.36
N ALA A 46 -6.31 3.36 -12.94
CA ALA A 46 -5.09 3.25 -12.17
C ALA A 46 -4.91 4.52 -11.31
N PHE A 47 -4.23 4.41 -10.17
CA PHE A 47 -3.90 5.60 -9.38
C PHE A 47 -3.08 6.61 -10.20
N ALA A 48 -2.23 6.10 -11.10
CA ALA A 48 -1.43 6.91 -12.01
C ALA A 48 -2.24 7.73 -13.02
N ASP A 49 -3.53 7.42 -13.21
CA ASP A 49 -4.43 8.16 -14.10
C ASP A 49 -4.92 9.49 -13.49
N ALA A 50 -4.62 9.75 -12.23
CA ALA A 50 -4.96 11.00 -11.59
C ALA A 50 -4.36 12.21 -12.32
N THR A 51 -5.14 13.27 -12.46
CA THR A 51 -4.70 14.50 -13.11
C THR A 51 -3.59 15.21 -12.32
N SER A 52 -3.62 15.06 -10.99
CA SER A 52 -2.61 15.59 -10.08
C SER A 52 -2.24 14.55 -9.04
N ILE A 53 -0.93 14.35 -8.87
CA ILE A 53 -0.37 13.46 -7.86
C ILE A 53 0.71 14.22 -7.11
N THR A 54 0.64 14.19 -5.77
CA THR A 54 1.66 14.76 -4.91
C THR A 54 2.10 13.76 -3.86
N HIS A 55 3.37 13.80 -3.50
CA HIS A 55 3.96 12.94 -2.48
C HIS A 55 4.69 13.79 -1.46
N GLU A 56 4.52 13.50 -0.19
CA GLU A 56 5.27 14.12 0.88
C GLU A 56 5.68 13.12 1.96
N GLN A 57 6.89 13.24 2.45
CA GLN A 57 7.31 12.53 3.66
C GLN A 57 6.80 13.29 4.88
N ARG A 58 6.18 12.57 5.81
CA ARG A 58 5.68 13.12 7.08
C ARG A 58 6.27 12.38 8.26
N GLU A 59 6.55 13.12 9.32
CA GLU A 59 7.00 12.58 10.58
C GLU A 59 6.13 13.10 11.72
N THR A 60 5.77 12.20 12.62
CA THR A 60 5.04 12.50 13.85
C THR A 60 5.70 11.79 15.03
N GLY A 61 5.19 12.02 16.23
CA GLY A 61 5.65 11.31 17.43
C GLY A 61 5.43 9.80 17.36
N THR A 62 4.48 9.32 16.54
CA THR A 62 4.11 7.90 16.42
C THR A 62 4.83 7.18 15.28
N GLY A 63 5.39 7.89 14.30
CA GLY A 63 6.08 7.26 13.19
C GLY A 63 6.48 8.23 12.08
N THR A 64 6.88 7.65 10.96
CA THR A 64 7.22 8.35 9.72
C THR A 64 6.59 7.64 8.54
N GLY A 65 6.15 8.38 7.55
CA GLY A 65 5.52 7.81 6.37
C GLY A 65 5.54 8.70 5.15
N ILE A 66 5.01 8.15 4.06
CA ILE A 66 4.75 8.85 2.80
C ILE A 66 3.26 9.05 2.68
N ARG A 67 2.83 10.29 2.57
CA ARG A 67 1.49 10.69 2.18
C ARG A 67 1.47 10.96 0.69
N SER A 68 0.53 10.36 -0.02
CA SER A 68 0.30 10.65 -1.44
C SER A 68 -1.13 11.12 -1.64
N ILE A 69 -1.32 12.19 -2.40
CA ILE A 69 -2.64 12.73 -2.75
C ILE A 69 -2.84 12.59 -4.23
N PHE A 70 -3.97 12.00 -4.61
CA PHE A 70 -4.41 11.77 -5.98
C PHE A 70 -5.69 12.56 -6.23
N THR A 71 -5.71 13.37 -7.28
CA THR A 71 -6.85 14.21 -7.60
C THR A 71 -7.16 14.16 -9.09
N GLY A 72 -8.44 14.02 -9.40
CA GLY A 72 -8.96 14.10 -10.75
C GLY A 72 -8.82 12.80 -11.53
N PHE A 73 -9.97 12.15 -11.80
CA PHE A 73 -10.05 10.92 -12.58
C PHE A 73 -11.12 11.10 -13.66
N GLY A 74 -10.70 11.07 -14.92
CA GLY A 74 -11.57 11.40 -16.03
C GLY A 74 -12.06 12.86 -15.92
N HIS A 75 -13.38 13.05 -15.86
CA HIS A 75 -14.01 14.37 -15.70
C HIS A 75 -14.40 14.67 -14.23
N SER A 76 -14.04 13.79 -13.31
CA SER A 76 -14.39 13.90 -11.89
C SER A 76 -13.30 14.64 -11.11
N ALA A 77 -13.71 15.45 -10.14
CA ALA A 77 -12.83 16.05 -9.15
C ALA A 77 -12.54 15.12 -7.94
N TYR A 78 -12.88 13.83 -8.07
CA TYR A 78 -12.62 12.84 -7.03
C TYR A 78 -11.17 12.89 -6.55
N SER A 79 -10.97 12.85 -5.25
CA SER A 79 -9.65 12.83 -4.65
C SER A 79 -9.60 11.94 -3.42
N PHE A 80 -8.45 11.35 -3.21
CA PHE A 80 -8.14 10.54 -2.04
C PHE A 80 -6.67 10.70 -1.66
N GLU A 81 -6.34 10.26 -0.48
CA GLU A 81 -4.96 10.14 -0.05
C GLU A 81 -4.63 8.71 0.37
N THR A 82 -3.37 8.36 0.23
CA THR A 82 -2.80 7.13 0.76
C THR A 82 -1.69 7.44 1.72
N TYR A 83 -1.52 6.58 2.71
CA TYR A 83 -0.36 6.58 3.59
C TYR A 83 0.34 5.22 3.52
N VAL A 84 1.66 5.28 3.41
CA VAL A 84 2.53 4.17 3.79
C VAL A 84 3.29 4.66 5.01
N TRP A 85 3.01 4.07 6.15
CA TRP A 85 3.43 4.55 7.45
C TRP A 85 4.23 3.48 8.19
N VAL A 86 5.31 3.87 8.85
CA VAL A 86 6.07 2.98 9.73
C VAL A 86 5.91 3.44 11.17
N GLU A 87 5.36 2.56 12.01
CA GLU A 87 5.17 2.83 13.42
C GLU A 87 6.49 2.84 14.19
N ARG A 88 6.68 3.88 14.99
CA ARG A 88 7.89 4.02 15.81
C ARG A 88 7.97 2.97 16.91
N ALA A 89 6.85 2.53 17.44
CA ALA A 89 6.80 1.57 18.53
C ALA A 89 7.22 0.16 18.10
N SER A 90 6.85 -0.25 16.88
CA SER A 90 7.03 -1.64 16.42
C SER A 90 7.90 -1.77 15.17
N GLY A 91 7.99 -0.72 14.34
CA GLY A 91 8.57 -0.78 13.00
C GLY A 91 7.64 -1.43 11.98
N ASP A 92 6.37 -1.64 12.31
CA ASP A 92 5.39 -2.22 11.40
C ASP A 92 5.00 -1.23 10.31
N VAL A 93 4.77 -1.75 9.10
CA VAL A 93 4.33 -0.97 7.95
C VAL A 93 2.82 -1.05 7.83
N LEU A 94 2.18 0.12 7.83
CA LEU A 94 0.75 0.28 7.67
C LEU A 94 0.43 0.93 6.32
N PHE A 95 -0.62 0.45 5.67
CA PHE A 95 -1.16 1.00 4.44
C PHE A 95 -2.56 1.53 4.70
N GLU A 96 -2.78 2.80 4.37
CA GLU A 96 -4.10 3.44 4.54
C GLU A 96 -4.54 4.10 3.24
N TRP A 97 -5.82 4.03 2.97
CA TRP A 97 -6.49 4.75 1.89
C TRP A 97 -7.67 5.54 2.46
N ILE A 98 -7.72 6.84 2.19
CA ILE A 98 -8.69 7.77 2.79
C ILE A 98 -9.29 8.65 1.69
N PRO A 99 -10.61 8.62 1.46
CA PRO A 99 -11.25 9.53 0.53
C PRO A 99 -11.20 10.97 1.07
N LEU A 100 -10.93 11.93 0.20
CA LEU A 100 -10.94 13.37 0.50
C LEU A 100 -12.15 14.06 -0.12
N ASN A 101 -12.45 13.75 -1.38
CA ASN A 101 -13.60 14.26 -2.10
C ASN A 101 -14.23 13.12 -2.90
N GLU A 102 -15.39 12.67 -2.48
CA GLU A 102 -16.10 11.54 -3.08
C GLU A 102 -17.03 11.94 -4.23
N GLN A 103 -17.04 13.21 -4.61
CA GLN A 103 -17.94 13.70 -5.66
C GLN A 103 -17.49 13.23 -7.06
N GLY A 104 -18.43 12.75 -7.81
CA GLY A 104 -18.28 12.44 -9.23
C GLY A 104 -17.87 11.01 -9.57
N LEU A 105 -17.46 10.20 -8.60
CA LEU A 105 -17.23 8.78 -8.78
C LEU A 105 -17.98 7.96 -7.72
N ASN A 106 -18.59 6.88 -8.17
CA ASN A 106 -19.17 5.89 -7.26
C ASN A 106 -18.17 4.73 -7.14
N ILE A 107 -17.27 4.82 -6.17
CA ILE A 107 -16.23 3.82 -5.96
C ILE A 107 -16.83 2.55 -5.37
N THR A 108 -16.60 1.43 -6.03
CA THR A 108 -17.07 0.12 -5.61
C THR A 108 -15.95 -0.74 -5.04
N ASN A 109 -14.70 -0.52 -5.45
CA ASN A 109 -13.55 -1.24 -4.95
C ASN A 109 -12.27 -0.42 -5.09
N VAL A 110 -11.33 -0.65 -4.17
CA VAL A 110 -9.98 -0.09 -4.19
C VAL A 110 -9.00 -1.23 -4.01
N THR A 111 -8.01 -1.32 -4.90
CA THR A 111 -6.90 -2.25 -4.78
C THR A 111 -5.64 -1.47 -4.40
N TRP A 112 -5.26 -1.54 -3.14
CA TRP A 112 -4.11 -0.85 -2.55
C TRP A 112 -3.52 -1.67 -1.39
N PRO A 113 -2.22 -1.88 -1.34
CA PRO A 113 -1.14 -1.48 -2.26
C PRO A 113 -1.06 -2.27 -3.57
N ALA A 114 -1.98 -3.13 -3.89
CA ALA A 114 -2.13 -4.05 -5.00
C ALA A 114 -1.45 -5.40 -4.74
N ALA A 115 -0.18 -5.54 -4.97
CA ALA A 115 0.56 -6.77 -4.73
C ALA A 115 1.97 -6.49 -4.20
N MET A 116 2.48 -7.43 -3.44
CA MET A 116 3.86 -7.44 -2.96
C MET A 116 4.61 -8.59 -3.61
N ASP A 117 5.83 -8.32 -4.09
CA ASP A 117 6.75 -9.37 -4.49
C ASP A 117 7.38 -9.99 -3.26
N PHE A 118 7.37 -11.30 -3.19
CA PHE A 118 8.11 -12.08 -2.20
C PHE A 118 8.73 -13.30 -2.88
N ASP A 119 9.83 -13.79 -2.34
CA ASP A 119 10.50 -14.94 -2.91
C ASP A 119 9.80 -16.23 -2.48
N CYS A 120 8.98 -16.80 -3.38
CA CYS A 120 8.29 -18.06 -3.14
C CYS A 120 9.24 -19.28 -3.10
N ALA A 121 10.49 -19.09 -3.51
CA ALA A 121 11.50 -20.17 -3.48
C ALA A 121 12.25 -20.20 -2.14
N ASP A 122 12.14 -19.18 -1.31
CA ASP A 122 12.71 -19.17 0.03
C ASP A 122 11.81 -19.98 0.98
N ASP A 123 12.36 -21.07 1.52
CA ASP A 123 11.68 -21.94 2.49
C ASP A 123 11.33 -21.22 3.80
N HIS A 124 11.86 -20.03 4.02
CA HIS A 124 11.59 -19.19 5.20
C HIS A 124 10.46 -18.20 5.00
N ASP A 125 10.03 -17.94 3.77
CA ASP A 125 8.93 -17.06 3.49
C ASP A 125 7.59 -17.71 3.87
N THR A 126 6.81 -16.98 4.65
CA THR A 126 5.50 -17.43 5.08
C THR A 126 4.45 -16.38 4.71
N THR A 127 3.44 -16.79 3.98
CA THR A 127 2.28 -15.93 3.70
C THR A 127 1.17 -16.26 4.68
N LEU A 128 0.75 -15.26 5.45
CA LEU A 128 -0.43 -15.33 6.30
C LEU A 128 -1.64 -14.79 5.51
N ILE A 129 -2.63 -15.65 5.30
CA ILE A 129 -3.90 -15.25 4.69
C ILE A 129 -4.95 -15.28 5.79
N THR A 130 -5.51 -14.12 6.11
CA THR A 130 -6.66 -14.01 7.00
C THR A 130 -7.94 -14.19 6.16
N HIS A 131 -8.70 -15.22 6.45
CA HIS A 131 -10.00 -15.47 5.83
C HIS A 131 -11.09 -15.09 6.82
N GLU A 132 -11.92 -14.13 6.44
CA GLU A 132 -12.98 -13.52 7.25
C GLU A 132 -12.48 -12.76 8.49
N GLN A 133 -13.03 -11.59 8.73
CA GLN A 133 -12.69 -10.81 9.91
C GLN A 133 -13.16 -11.53 11.17
N GLY A 134 -12.21 -11.98 11.98
CA GLY A 134 -12.46 -12.55 13.31
C GLY A 134 -12.83 -14.04 13.33
N ALA A 135 -12.61 -14.78 12.27
CA ALA A 135 -12.68 -16.25 12.34
C ALA A 135 -11.37 -16.78 12.92
N ASP A 136 -11.42 -17.26 14.15
CA ASP A 136 -10.40 -18.11 14.75
C ASP A 136 -10.42 -19.49 14.08
N ASP A 137 -9.97 -19.58 12.83
CA ASP A 137 -9.70 -20.89 12.22
C ASP A 137 -8.18 -21.09 12.08
N PRO A 138 -7.54 -21.73 13.07
CA PRO A 138 -6.12 -21.96 13.04
C PRO A 138 -5.65 -22.89 11.92
N GLN A 139 -6.57 -23.55 11.23
CA GLN A 139 -6.22 -24.50 10.17
C GLN A 139 -5.98 -23.84 8.81
N HIS A 140 -6.37 -22.57 8.64
CA HIS A 140 -6.28 -21.86 7.35
C HIS A 140 -5.44 -20.60 7.38
N MET A 141 -4.78 -20.31 8.50
CA MET A 141 -4.05 -19.04 8.66
C MET A 141 -2.64 -19.01 8.11
N ALA A 142 -2.03 -20.15 7.88
CA ALA A 142 -0.65 -20.20 7.39
C ALA A 142 -0.50 -21.16 6.23
N TYR A 143 -0.12 -20.65 5.08
CA TYR A 143 0.34 -21.47 3.97
C TYR A 143 1.86 -21.50 3.99
N ARG A 144 2.43 -22.67 4.27
CA ARG A 144 3.81 -22.98 3.98
C ARG A 144 3.85 -23.73 2.64
N ARG A 145 4.52 -23.20 1.65
CA ARG A 145 4.86 -24.02 0.47
C ARG A 145 6.01 -24.95 0.86
N GLU A 146 5.75 -26.22 0.78
CA GLU A 146 6.78 -27.25 0.78
C GLU A 146 7.44 -27.34 -0.60
#